data_42c6eae464dbfbc82007c35f17113c10
#
_entry.id   42c6eae464dbfbc82007c35f17113c10
#
_cell.length_a   1.000
_cell.length_b   1.000
_cell.length_c   1.000
_cell.angle_alpha   90.00
_cell.angle_beta   90.00
_cell.angle_gamma   90.00
#
_symmetry.space_group_name_H-M   'P 1'
#
loop_
_entity.id
_entity.type
_entity.pdbx_description
1 polymer ?
#
loop_
_entity_poly.entity_id
_entity_poly.type
_entity_poly.pdbx_seq_one_letter_code
_entity_poly.pdbx_strand_id
1 'polypeptide(L)'
;GADEARDRRWGLVREAQRRAAQSIKRLVVVPSTDLACTDGIHNSSGSNVILGERMANVALKELYGQSGLSSPNLRRVVRKGARKLFLEFGEGHDMRPAEGPDDGMNVEDAQGLIRCSACNYCPGGLEAEFERDFELPARFHAYWRCEPPAFLARDISGMPMLSCYGVEIEE
;
A
#
# COMPACT_ATOMS: atom_id res chain seq x y z
N GLY A 1 1.37 -10.04 20.31
CA GLY A 1 0.14 -10.72 20.76
C GLY A 1 -0.56 -11.47 19.63
N ALA A 2 -1.72 -12.08 19.92
CA ALA A 2 -2.48 -12.85 18.94
C ALA A 2 -2.96 -12.00 17.76
N ASP A 3 -3.31 -10.74 17.99
CA ASP A 3 -3.73 -9.80 16.95
C ASP A 3 -2.60 -9.45 16.00
N GLU A 4 -1.41 -9.21 16.50
CA GLU A 4 -0.25 -8.96 15.65
C GLU A 4 0.10 -10.17 14.78
N ALA A 5 0.03 -11.39 15.31
CA ALA A 5 0.27 -12.60 14.54
C ALA A 5 -0.79 -12.80 13.44
N ARG A 6 -2.03 -12.38 13.68
CA ARG A 6 -3.10 -12.36 12.67
C ARG A 6 -2.79 -11.34 11.59
N ASP A 7 -2.44 -10.12 11.96
CA ASP A 7 -2.11 -9.03 11.04
C ASP A 7 -0.94 -9.40 10.13
N ARG A 8 0.13 -9.99 10.67
CA ARG A 8 1.28 -10.48 9.89
C ARG A 8 0.86 -11.52 8.86
N ARG A 9 -0.03 -12.44 9.19
CA ARG A 9 -0.56 -13.43 8.23
C ARG A 9 -1.36 -12.78 7.10
N TRP A 10 -2.20 -11.80 7.41
CA TRP A 10 -2.91 -11.02 6.39
C TRP A 10 -1.96 -10.23 5.51
N GLY A 11 -0.94 -9.61 6.10
CA GLY A 11 0.12 -8.93 5.37
C GLY A 11 0.81 -9.85 4.36
N LEU A 12 1.16 -11.07 4.76
CA LEU A 12 1.77 -12.07 3.85
C LEU A 12 0.84 -12.45 2.70
N VAL A 13 -0.46 -12.64 2.94
CA VAL A 13 -1.43 -12.97 1.88
C VAL A 13 -1.55 -11.81 0.89
N ARG A 14 -1.70 -10.58 1.37
CA ARG A 14 -1.80 -9.38 0.53
C ARG A 14 -0.53 -9.16 -0.30
N GLU A 15 0.64 -9.37 0.31
CA GLU A 15 1.92 -9.28 -0.40
C GLU A 15 2.03 -10.35 -1.49
N ALA A 16 1.61 -11.58 -1.21
CA ALA A 16 1.59 -12.64 -2.22
C ALA A 16 0.67 -12.29 -3.39
N GLN A 17 -0.53 -11.73 -3.13
CA GLN A 17 -1.44 -11.23 -4.17
C GLN A 17 -0.80 -10.10 -4.97
N ARG A 18 -0.22 -9.08 -4.30
CA ARG A 18 0.45 -7.95 -4.95
C ARG A 18 1.58 -8.41 -5.87
N ARG A 19 2.42 -9.32 -5.42
CA ARG A 19 3.55 -9.88 -6.20
C ARG A 19 3.07 -10.76 -7.34
N ALA A 20 2.00 -11.51 -7.17
CA ALA A 20 1.42 -12.32 -8.23
C ALA A 20 1.04 -11.46 -9.45
N ALA A 21 0.49 -10.26 -9.22
CA ALA A 21 0.18 -9.32 -10.30
C ALA A 21 1.42 -8.80 -11.05
N GLN A 22 2.59 -8.85 -10.44
CA GLN A 22 3.85 -8.46 -11.10
C GLN A 22 4.45 -9.58 -11.98
N SER A 23 4.10 -10.84 -11.70
CA SER A 23 4.69 -12.01 -12.35
C SER A 23 3.72 -12.76 -13.28
N ILE A 24 2.42 -12.68 -13.03
CA ILE A 24 1.40 -13.39 -13.80
C ILE A 24 0.77 -12.44 -14.82
N LYS A 25 0.94 -12.73 -16.09
CA LYS A 25 0.35 -11.92 -17.17
C LYS A 25 -1.18 -11.88 -17.06
N ARG A 26 -1.76 -10.70 -17.21
CA ARG A 26 -3.20 -10.41 -17.13
C ARG A 26 -3.82 -10.65 -15.75
N LEU A 27 -3.03 -10.70 -14.71
CA LEU A 27 -3.51 -10.65 -13.34
C LEU A 27 -3.40 -9.21 -12.83
N VAL A 28 -4.49 -8.68 -12.30
CA VAL A 28 -4.52 -7.35 -11.69
C VAL A 28 -5.09 -7.46 -10.29
N VAL A 29 -4.51 -6.74 -9.34
CA VAL A 29 -5.03 -6.62 -7.98
C VAL A 29 -5.68 -5.26 -7.81
N VAL A 30 -6.91 -5.26 -7.30
CA VAL A 30 -7.66 -4.03 -7.00
C VAL A 30 -7.67 -3.80 -5.50
N PRO A 31 -7.26 -2.62 -5.00
CA PRO A 31 -7.20 -2.35 -3.58
C PRO A 31 -8.58 -2.28 -2.93
N SER A 32 -8.70 -2.86 -1.75
CA SER A 32 -9.92 -2.85 -0.92
C SER A 32 -9.64 -2.55 0.55
N THR A 33 -8.41 -2.20 0.91
CA THR A 33 -7.98 -2.01 2.30
C THR A 33 -8.58 -0.79 2.99
N ASP A 34 -9.14 0.15 2.24
CA ASP A 34 -9.85 1.35 2.73
C ASP A 34 -11.37 1.16 2.81
N LEU A 35 -11.87 -0.01 2.47
CA LEU A 35 -13.30 -0.27 2.42
C LEU A 35 -13.83 -0.70 3.80
N ALA A 36 -14.94 -0.09 4.22
CA ALA A 36 -15.56 -0.42 5.49
C ALA A 36 -16.14 -1.85 5.49
N CYS A 37 -15.92 -2.55 6.58
CA CYS A 37 -16.49 -3.86 6.84
C CYS A 37 -17.71 -3.76 7.78
N THR A 38 -18.66 -4.70 7.65
CA THR A 38 -19.82 -4.81 8.53
C THR A 38 -19.50 -5.55 9.83
N ASP A 39 -18.56 -6.48 9.81
CA ASP A 39 -18.24 -7.40 10.92
C ASP A 39 -16.74 -7.73 11.03
N GLY A 40 -15.88 -6.87 10.52
CA GLY A 40 -14.43 -7.02 10.58
C GLY A 40 -13.82 -7.85 9.45
N ILE A 41 -14.60 -8.58 8.64
CA ILE A 41 -14.10 -9.35 7.47
C ILE A 41 -14.94 -9.17 6.21
N HIS A 42 -16.24 -8.88 6.33
CA HIS A 42 -17.11 -8.72 5.16
C HIS A 42 -17.32 -7.25 4.82
N ASN A 43 -17.09 -6.91 3.57
CA ASN A 43 -17.36 -5.57 3.05
C ASN A 43 -18.83 -5.18 3.27
N SER A 44 -19.06 -3.93 3.63
CA SER A 44 -20.40 -3.35 3.64
C SER A 44 -21.00 -3.29 2.23
N SER A 45 -22.32 -3.13 2.11
CA SER A 45 -22.98 -2.99 0.82
C SER A 45 -22.44 -1.79 0.04
N GLY A 46 -22.20 -0.65 0.70
CA GLY A 46 -21.59 0.53 0.09
C GLY A 46 -20.16 0.27 -0.39
N SER A 47 -19.37 -0.45 0.40
CA SER A 47 -18.02 -0.87 0.03
C SER A 47 -17.99 -1.76 -1.20
N ASN A 48 -18.98 -2.66 -1.35
CA ASN A 48 -19.08 -3.52 -2.53
C ASN A 48 -19.38 -2.72 -3.80
N VAL A 49 -20.17 -1.64 -3.72
CA VAL A 49 -20.39 -0.73 -4.86
C VAL A 49 -19.08 -0.09 -5.29
N ILE A 50 -18.34 0.50 -4.34
CA ILE A 50 -17.03 1.13 -4.60
C ILE A 50 -16.05 0.11 -5.20
N LEU A 51 -16.00 -1.08 -4.65
CA LEU A 51 -15.12 -2.14 -5.18
C LEU A 51 -15.51 -2.53 -6.61
N GLY A 52 -16.80 -2.65 -6.89
CA GLY A 52 -17.32 -2.92 -8.24
C GLY A 52 -16.92 -1.85 -9.25
N GLU A 53 -17.04 -0.57 -8.88
CA GLU A 53 -16.60 0.57 -9.71
C GLU A 53 -15.08 0.54 -9.97
N ARG A 54 -14.27 0.26 -8.95
CA ARG A 54 -12.82 0.09 -9.12
C ARG A 54 -12.48 -1.05 -10.06
N MET A 55 -13.11 -2.20 -9.87
CA MET A 55 -12.91 -3.38 -10.74
C MET A 55 -13.28 -3.07 -12.19
N ALA A 56 -14.40 -2.38 -12.43
CA ALA A 56 -14.82 -1.99 -13.77
C ALA A 56 -13.81 -1.02 -14.42
N ASN A 57 -13.36 0.00 -13.70
CA ASN A 57 -12.37 0.96 -14.20
C ASN A 57 -11.02 0.31 -14.53
N VAL A 58 -10.56 -0.59 -13.65
CA VAL A 58 -9.31 -1.35 -13.89
C VAL A 58 -9.47 -2.30 -15.09
N ALA A 59 -10.62 -2.97 -15.22
CA ALA A 59 -10.89 -3.84 -16.38
C ALA A 59 -10.92 -3.05 -17.69
N LEU A 60 -11.55 -1.87 -17.73
CA LEU A 60 -11.57 -1.00 -18.91
C LEU A 60 -10.14 -0.69 -19.38
N LYS A 61 -9.24 -0.34 -18.48
CA LYS A 61 -7.86 -0.03 -18.81
C LYS A 61 -7.04 -1.26 -19.18
N GLU A 62 -7.00 -2.26 -18.29
CA GLU A 62 -6.02 -3.35 -18.36
C GLU A 62 -6.44 -4.46 -19.34
N LEU A 63 -7.76 -4.67 -19.53
CA LEU A 63 -8.28 -5.73 -20.39
C LEU A 63 -8.79 -5.21 -21.73
N TYR A 64 -9.40 -4.04 -21.75
CA TYR A 64 -10.04 -3.49 -22.95
C TYR A 64 -9.24 -2.35 -23.60
N GLY A 65 -8.14 -1.90 -23.01
CA GLY A 65 -7.29 -0.83 -23.55
C GLY A 65 -8.01 0.53 -23.66
N GLN A 66 -9.04 0.75 -22.86
CA GLN A 66 -9.82 1.99 -22.83
C GLN A 66 -9.34 2.93 -21.74
N SER A 67 -9.91 4.14 -21.69
CA SER A 67 -9.75 5.05 -20.55
C SER A 67 -10.24 4.38 -19.27
N GLY A 68 -9.40 4.33 -18.25
CA GLY A 68 -9.70 3.69 -16.97
C GLY A 68 -8.59 3.94 -15.96
N LEU A 69 -8.72 3.32 -14.80
CA LEU A 69 -7.76 3.45 -13.70
C LEU A 69 -6.87 2.21 -13.61
N SER A 70 -5.69 2.37 -13.02
CA SER A 70 -4.85 1.25 -12.60
C SER A 70 -4.60 1.33 -11.10
N SER A 71 -4.24 0.20 -10.49
CA SER A 71 -3.96 0.15 -9.06
C SER A 71 -2.52 0.58 -8.80
N PRO A 72 -2.28 1.62 -7.96
CA PRO A 72 -0.94 2.04 -7.60
C PRO A 72 -0.18 0.93 -6.89
N ASN A 73 0.83 0.38 -7.56
CA ASN A 73 1.66 -0.70 -7.03
C ASN A 73 3.07 -0.18 -6.76
N LEU A 74 3.53 -0.40 -5.53
CA LEU A 74 4.89 -0.06 -5.11
C LEU A 74 5.90 -0.90 -5.91
N ARG A 75 6.86 -0.24 -6.55
CA ARG A 75 7.93 -0.88 -7.34
C ARG A 75 9.18 -1.07 -6.51
N ARG A 76 9.62 0.00 -5.84
CA ARG A 76 10.88 0.02 -5.09
C ARG A 76 10.72 0.85 -3.83
N VAL A 77 11.53 0.52 -2.85
CA VAL A 77 11.70 1.27 -1.61
C VAL A 77 13.17 1.59 -1.48
N VAL A 78 13.53 2.86 -1.60
CA VAL A 78 14.93 3.31 -1.64
C VAL A 78 15.25 4.15 -0.40
N ARG A 79 16.34 3.83 0.28
CA ARG A 79 16.83 4.61 1.41
C ARG A 79 17.34 5.99 0.97
N LYS A 80 16.87 7.05 1.59
CA LYS A 80 17.30 8.44 1.33
C LYS A 80 17.99 9.09 2.53
N GLY A 81 18.05 8.42 3.66
CA GLY A 81 18.67 8.91 4.88
C GLY A 81 18.52 7.94 6.04
N ALA A 82 18.98 8.33 7.22
CA ALA A 82 18.95 7.47 8.40
C ALA A 82 17.53 7.02 8.78
N ARG A 83 16.50 7.85 8.51
CA ARG A 83 15.08 7.59 8.79
C ARG A 83 14.14 7.96 7.65
N LYS A 84 14.66 8.05 6.40
CA LYS A 84 13.87 8.45 5.23
C LYS A 84 13.93 7.41 4.14
N LEU A 85 12.76 7.15 3.54
CA LEU A 85 12.58 6.30 2.39
C LEU A 85 11.91 7.06 1.25
N PHE A 86 12.31 6.74 0.03
CA PHE A 86 11.57 7.06 -1.19
C PHE A 86 10.79 5.84 -1.64
N LEU A 87 9.50 6.01 -1.84
CA LEU A 87 8.56 4.99 -2.29
C LEU A 87 8.26 5.25 -3.76
N GLU A 88 8.81 4.43 -4.64
CA GLU A 88 8.64 4.52 -6.09
C GLU A 88 7.43 3.70 -6.54
N PHE A 89 6.55 4.31 -7.33
CA PHE A 89 5.38 3.65 -7.93
C PHE A 89 5.56 3.46 -9.44
N GLY A 90 4.69 2.63 -10.03
CA GLY A 90 4.66 2.43 -11.47
C GLY A 90 4.30 3.71 -12.24
N GLU A 91 4.63 3.74 -13.52
CA GLU A 91 4.33 4.87 -14.40
C GLU A 91 2.83 5.19 -14.42
N GLY A 92 2.52 6.49 -14.48
CA GLY A 92 1.15 6.99 -14.55
C GLY A 92 0.44 7.14 -13.20
N HIS A 93 1.14 6.93 -12.08
CA HIS A 93 0.61 7.19 -10.75
C HIS A 93 1.25 8.45 -10.14
N ASP A 94 0.47 9.51 -10.05
CA ASP A 94 0.82 10.71 -9.29
C ASP A 94 0.25 10.55 -7.87
N MET A 95 1.09 10.04 -6.97
CA MET A 95 0.69 9.68 -5.61
C MET A 95 0.50 10.92 -4.74
N ARG A 96 -0.45 10.82 -3.81
CA ARG A 96 -0.67 11.79 -2.74
C ARG A 96 -0.52 11.07 -1.40
N PRO A 97 0.13 11.71 -0.41
CA PRO A 97 0.17 11.18 0.95
C PRO A 97 -1.24 11.11 1.55
N ALA A 98 -1.37 10.39 2.65
CA ALA A 98 -2.59 10.38 3.44
C ALA A 98 -2.92 11.80 3.95
N GLU A 99 -4.21 12.16 4.00
CA GLU A 99 -4.67 13.47 4.47
C GLU A 99 -4.60 13.65 6.00
N GLY A 100 -4.18 12.63 6.72
CA GLY A 100 -4.04 12.60 8.17
C GLY A 100 -2.81 11.82 8.61
N PRO A 101 -2.66 11.54 9.91
CA PRO A 101 -1.56 10.73 10.41
C PRO A 101 -1.54 9.36 9.72
N ASP A 102 -0.49 9.08 8.97
CA ASP A 102 -0.32 7.78 8.32
C ASP A 102 0.24 6.76 9.31
N ASP A 103 -0.65 6.06 10.00
CA ASP A 103 -0.31 4.98 10.94
C ASP A 103 -0.17 3.62 10.24
N GLY A 104 -0.42 3.58 8.93
CA GLY A 104 -0.39 2.36 8.12
C GLY A 104 0.98 2.01 7.55
N MET A 105 1.94 2.95 7.50
CA MET A 105 3.29 2.70 7.00
C MET A 105 4.27 2.46 8.15
N ASN A 106 5.11 1.43 7.98
CA ASN A 106 6.09 1.03 8.98
C ASN A 106 7.40 0.56 8.33
N VAL A 107 8.51 0.76 9.03
CA VAL A 107 9.77 0.05 8.82
C VAL A 107 9.97 -0.94 9.95
N GLU A 108 10.44 -2.14 9.66
CA GLU A 108 10.84 -3.13 10.66
C GLU A 108 12.33 -3.42 10.52
N ASP A 109 13.09 -3.16 11.58
CA ASP A 109 14.50 -3.51 11.71
C ASP A 109 14.70 -4.52 12.86
N ALA A 110 15.95 -4.80 13.24
CA ALA A 110 16.27 -5.70 14.33
C ALA A 110 15.71 -5.26 15.71
N GLN A 111 15.36 -3.99 15.87
CA GLN A 111 14.81 -3.43 17.11
C GLN A 111 13.26 -3.40 17.08
N GLY A 112 12.63 -3.78 15.97
CA GLY A 112 11.18 -3.88 15.80
C GLY A 112 10.58 -2.83 14.88
N LEU A 113 9.24 -2.68 14.94
CA LEU A 113 8.48 -1.79 14.08
C LEU A 113 8.69 -0.31 14.44
N ILE A 114 8.88 0.51 13.40
CA ILE A 114 9.03 1.97 13.46
C ILE A 114 7.90 2.58 12.66
N ARG A 115 7.15 3.50 13.24
CA ARG A 115 6.04 4.16 12.58
C ARG A 115 6.51 5.26 11.65
N CYS A 116 5.76 5.48 10.58
CA CYS A 116 5.89 6.67 9.75
C CYS A 116 5.45 7.91 10.55
N SER A 117 6.30 8.91 10.61
CA SER A 117 6.02 10.19 11.29
C SER A 117 5.58 11.28 10.32
N ALA A 118 5.97 11.19 9.05
CA ALA A 118 5.58 12.10 7.99
C ALA A 118 5.65 11.40 6.63
N CYS A 119 4.73 11.76 5.74
CA CYS A 119 4.75 11.31 4.36
C CYS A 119 4.45 12.50 3.46
N ASN A 120 5.30 12.75 2.46
CA ASN A 120 5.21 13.89 1.57
C ASN A 120 5.22 13.45 0.11
N TYR A 121 4.55 14.21 -0.73
CA TYR A 121 4.67 14.08 -2.17
C TYR A 121 6.08 14.47 -2.62
N CYS A 122 6.60 13.69 -3.55
CA CYS A 122 7.77 14.08 -4.34
C CYS A 122 7.63 13.55 -5.77
N PRO A 123 8.33 14.16 -6.76
CA PRO A 123 8.22 13.70 -8.13
C PRO A 123 8.57 12.22 -8.28
N GLY A 124 7.65 11.45 -8.84
CA GLY A 124 7.80 10.01 -9.05
C GLY A 124 7.39 9.11 -7.88
N GLY A 125 6.91 9.68 -6.76
CA GLY A 125 6.48 8.84 -5.63
C GLY A 125 6.16 9.60 -4.35
N LEU A 126 6.51 8.98 -3.23
CA LEU A 126 6.33 9.54 -1.90
C LEU A 126 7.66 9.47 -1.13
N GLU A 127 7.94 10.49 -0.33
CA GLU A 127 8.99 10.45 0.68
C GLU A 127 8.35 10.21 2.06
N ALA A 128 8.72 9.11 2.71
CA ALA A 128 8.27 8.75 4.04
C ALA A 128 9.41 8.93 5.05
N GLU A 129 9.11 9.61 6.18
CA GLU A 129 10.03 9.78 7.31
C GLU A 129 9.51 9.00 8.52
N PHE A 130 10.41 8.39 9.30
CA PHE A 130 10.08 7.49 10.40
C PHE A 130 10.51 8.07 11.75
N GLU A 131 9.86 7.63 12.82
CA GLU A 131 10.02 8.18 14.19
C GLU A 131 11.46 8.08 14.73
N ARG A 132 12.24 7.12 14.26
CA ARG A 132 13.65 6.94 14.60
C ARG A 132 14.46 6.48 13.40
N ASP A 133 15.77 6.55 13.52
CA ASP A 133 16.71 5.93 12.57
C ASP A 133 16.49 4.41 12.54
N PHE A 134 16.72 3.80 11.38
CA PHE A 134 16.67 2.36 11.20
C PHE A 134 17.96 1.85 10.56
N GLU A 135 18.32 0.62 10.90
CA GLU A 135 19.50 -0.05 10.38
C GLU A 135 19.11 -1.15 9.38
N LEU A 136 19.92 -1.33 8.34
CA LEU A 136 19.73 -2.42 7.40
C LEU A 136 20.39 -3.73 7.94
N PRO A 137 19.83 -4.90 7.65
CA PRO A 137 18.66 -5.12 6.81
C PRO A 137 17.34 -4.74 7.53
N ALA A 138 16.49 -4.00 6.82
CA ALA A 138 15.17 -3.63 7.29
C ALA A 138 14.11 -3.91 6.23
N ARG A 139 12.84 -3.94 6.62
CA ARG A 139 11.70 -4.21 5.73
C ARG A 139 10.68 -3.09 5.82
N PHE A 140 10.11 -2.70 4.69
CA PHE A 140 9.02 -1.75 4.62
C PHE A 140 7.67 -2.47 4.55
N HIS A 141 6.67 -1.90 5.23
CA HIS A 141 5.29 -2.38 5.25
C HIS A 141 4.34 -1.20 5.07
N ALA A 142 3.25 -1.41 4.30
CA ALA A 142 2.18 -0.42 4.20
C ALA A 142 0.80 -1.09 4.22
N TYR A 143 -0.09 -0.60 5.09
CA TYR A 143 -1.51 -0.99 5.16
C TYR A 143 -1.74 -2.50 5.28
N TRP A 144 -0.88 -3.18 6.00
CA TRP A 144 -0.81 -4.64 6.09
C TRP A 144 -1.71 -5.26 7.15
N ARG A 145 -2.20 -4.46 8.10
CA ARG A 145 -3.05 -4.90 9.21
C ARG A 145 -4.45 -5.28 8.75
N CYS A 146 -5.15 -6.07 9.56
CA CYS A 146 -6.54 -6.49 9.28
C CYS A 146 -7.49 -5.29 9.27
N GLU A 147 -7.35 -4.39 10.24
CA GLU A 147 -8.20 -3.22 10.34
C GLU A 147 -7.90 -2.23 9.22
N PRO A 148 -8.94 -1.71 8.55
CA PRO A 148 -8.76 -0.64 7.56
C PRO A 148 -8.07 0.57 8.21
N PRO A 149 -7.07 1.16 7.56
CA PRO A 149 -6.45 2.39 8.05
C PRO A 149 -7.45 3.56 7.96
N ALA A 150 -7.39 4.49 8.91
CA ALA A 150 -8.20 5.70 8.86
C ALA A 150 -7.81 6.59 7.66
N PHE A 151 -6.52 6.62 7.35
CA PHE A 151 -5.96 7.37 6.24
C PHE A 151 -4.98 6.48 5.46
N LEU A 152 -4.93 6.63 4.15
CA LEU A 152 -3.93 5.96 3.32
C LEU A 152 -3.60 6.77 2.07
N ALA A 153 -2.40 6.56 1.55
CA ALA A 153 -1.94 7.21 0.33
C ALA A 153 -2.76 6.74 -0.89
N ARG A 154 -3.07 7.70 -1.77
CA ARG A 154 -3.84 7.47 -3.00
C ARG A 154 -3.14 8.14 -4.17
N ASP A 155 -3.46 7.75 -5.38
CA ASP A 155 -3.12 8.57 -6.53
C ASP A 155 -4.15 9.69 -6.72
N ILE A 156 -3.88 10.60 -7.65
CA ILE A 156 -4.78 11.73 -7.96
C ILE A 156 -6.16 11.31 -8.48
N SER A 157 -6.32 10.06 -8.92
CA SER A 157 -7.62 9.49 -9.31
C SER A 157 -8.44 9.02 -8.10
N GLY A 158 -7.87 9.06 -6.90
CA GLY A 158 -8.44 8.56 -5.67
C GLY A 158 -8.25 7.05 -5.45
N MET A 159 -7.53 6.36 -6.35
CA MET A 159 -7.22 4.93 -6.18
C MET A 159 -6.17 4.75 -5.07
N PRO A 160 -6.46 3.99 -4.01
CA PRO A 160 -5.49 3.75 -2.96
C PRO A 160 -4.32 2.88 -3.43
N MET A 161 -3.16 3.07 -2.84
CA MET A 161 -2.04 2.18 -3.10
C MET A 161 -2.34 0.75 -2.61
N LEU A 162 -1.76 -0.21 -3.28
CA LEU A 162 -1.83 -1.60 -2.83
C LEU A 162 -1.07 -1.79 -1.51
N SER A 163 -1.66 -2.54 -0.60
CA SER A 163 -0.99 -2.99 0.61
C SER A 163 0.26 -3.79 0.28
N CYS A 164 1.33 -3.60 1.05
CA CYS A 164 2.57 -4.36 0.91
C CYS A 164 3.12 -4.79 2.27
N TYR A 165 3.88 -5.89 2.30
CA TYR A 165 4.44 -6.45 3.52
C TYR A 165 5.81 -7.07 3.31
N GLY A 166 6.79 -6.65 4.11
CA GLY A 166 8.15 -7.21 4.07
C GLY A 166 8.95 -6.83 2.82
N VAL A 167 8.67 -5.67 2.22
CA VAL A 167 9.40 -5.19 1.04
C VAL A 167 10.83 -4.82 1.43
N GLU A 168 11.81 -5.28 0.65
CA GLU A 168 13.22 -4.93 0.84
C GLU A 168 13.46 -3.46 0.62
N ILE A 169 14.34 -2.90 1.44
CA ILE A 169 14.78 -1.52 1.33
C ILE A 169 16.13 -1.55 0.60
N GLU A 170 16.18 -0.87 -0.54
CA GLU A 170 17.39 -0.70 -1.35
C GLU A 170 18.21 0.50 -0.85
N GLU A 171 19.54 0.42 -0.97
CA GLU A 171 20.47 1.54 -0.66
C GLU A 171 20.52 2.61 -1.76
#